data_c313af6f999601c45851c521233b8a0f
#
_entry.id   c313af6f999601c45851c521233b8a0f
#
_cell.length_a   1.000
_cell.length_b   1.000
_cell.length_c   1.000
_cell.angle_alpha   90.00
_cell.angle_beta   90.00
_cell.angle_gamma   90.00
#
_symmetry.space_group_name_H-M   'P 1'
#
loop_
_entity.id
_entity.type
_entity.pdbx_description
1 polymer ?
#
loop_
_entity_poly.entity_id
_entity_poly.type
_entity_poly.pdbx_seq_one_letter_code
_entity_poly.pdbx_strand_id
1 'polypeptide(L)'
;MKRLVIWLVCIAALAVLVHAASVWAVPRIIMAKVMSKIGGGEVNVFMEPERVTAASRWVVRPSPDLAYSICILDLSKGPIRVRVPLTEPYTSVALYSSATDNYFVENGREAVSPALDILVAPPGAPKPANVPEGTRLVEAPAMKGLVLVRRVIENDAAFEALDKLRRQASCAPFQS
;
A
#
# COMPACT_ATOMS: atom_id res chain seq x y z
N MET A 1 -19.96 -5.22 49.42
CA MET A 1 -20.19 -4.23 48.36
C MET A 1 -18.90 -3.50 47.91
N LYS A 2 -18.10 -2.90 48.79
CA LYS A 2 -16.86 -2.16 48.38
C LYS A 2 -15.85 -3.01 47.58
N ARG A 3 -15.59 -4.29 48.01
CA ARG A 3 -14.68 -5.18 47.27
C ARG A 3 -15.17 -5.53 45.88
N LEU A 4 -16.48 -5.75 45.68
CA LEU A 4 -17.07 -6.02 44.38
C LEU A 4 -16.90 -4.80 43.43
N VAL A 5 -17.14 -3.60 43.94
CA VAL A 5 -16.95 -2.37 43.16
C VAL A 5 -15.48 -2.18 42.72
N ILE A 6 -14.53 -2.43 43.62
CA ILE A 6 -13.09 -2.39 43.29
C ILE A 6 -12.76 -3.41 42.18
N TRP A 7 -13.24 -4.64 42.28
CA TRP A 7 -13.00 -5.65 41.24
C TRP A 7 -13.60 -5.22 39.88
N LEU A 8 -14.83 -4.69 39.87
CA LEU A 8 -15.47 -4.21 38.65
C LEU A 8 -14.69 -3.07 38.01
N VAL A 9 -14.20 -2.11 38.83
CA VAL A 9 -13.36 -1.01 38.33
C VAL A 9 -12.03 -1.53 37.75
N CYS A 10 -11.37 -2.47 38.42
CA CYS A 10 -10.14 -3.05 37.93
C CYS A 10 -10.34 -3.83 36.61
N ILE A 11 -11.42 -4.60 36.50
CA ILE A 11 -11.77 -5.30 35.25
C ILE A 11 -12.06 -4.32 34.13
N ALA A 12 -12.84 -3.27 34.38
CA ALA A 12 -13.14 -2.24 33.41
C ALA A 12 -11.86 -1.51 32.93
N ALA A 13 -10.99 -1.12 33.87
CA ALA A 13 -9.72 -0.49 33.55
C ALA A 13 -8.82 -1.40 32.70
N LEU A 14 -8.70 -2.68 33.07
CA LEU A 14 -7.93 -3.65 32.31
C LEU A 14 -8.52 -3.86 30.91
N ALA A 15 -9.83 -3.96 30.78
CA ALA A 15 -10.51 -4.09 29.49
C ALA A 15 -10.21 -2.91 28.58
N VAL A 16 -10.27 -1.67 29.09
CA VAL A 16 -9.91 -0.47 28.33
C VAL A 16 -8.45 -0.49 27.88
N LEU A 17 -7.53 -0.86 28.77
CA LEU A 17 -6.10 -0.93 28.45
C LEU A 17 -5.82 -1.99 27.36
N VAL A 18 -6.39 -3.18 27.51
CA VAL A 18 -6.23 -4.25 26.51
C VAL A 18 -6.84 -3.84 25.17
N HIS A 19 -8.01 -3.22 25.19
CA HIS A 19 -8.66 -2.72 23.97
C HIS A 19 -7.78 -1.68 23.27
N ALA A 20 -7.33 -0.66 23.98
CA ALA A 20 -6.47 0.38 23.42
C ALA A 20 -5.15 -0.19 22.85
N ALA A 21 -4.50 -1.08 23.59
CA ALA A 21 -3.30 -1.77 23.15
C ALA A 21 -3.57 -2.60 21.87
N SER A 22 -4.70 -3.31 21.80
CA SER A 22 -5.07 -4.12 20.65
C SER A 22 -5.35 -3.26 19.41
N VAL A 23 -6.11 -2.17 19.54
CA VAL A 23 -6.40 -1.22 18.45
C VAL A 23 -5.12 -0.63 17.89
N TRP A 24 -4.15 -0.34 18.74
CA TRP A 24 -2.85 0.19 18.30
C TRP A 24 -1.95 -0.88 17.68
N ALA A 25 -1.86 -2.07 18.26
CA ALA A 25 -0.88 -3.10 17.90
C ALA A 25 -1.32 -3.95 16.70
N VAL A 26 -2.59 -4.37 16.66
CA VAL A 26 -3.09 -5.35 15.67
C VAL A 26 -2.90 -4.88 14.23
N PRO A 27 -3.25 -3.65 13.81
CA PRO A 27 -3.02 -3.20 12.44
C PRO A 27 -1.54 -3.26 12.04
N ARG A 28 -0.65 -2.83 12.94
CA ARG A 28 0.80 -2.83 12.71
C ARG A 28 1.37 -4.24 12.56
N ILE A 29 0.92 -5.17 13.40
CA ILE A 29 1.32 -6.59 13.33
C ILE A 29 0.84 -7.22 12.03
N ILE A 30 -0.40 -6.96 11.63
CA ILE A 30 -0.97 -7.46 10.39
C ILE A 30 -0.18 -6.90 9.19
N MET A 31 0.03 -5.60 9.14
CA MET A 31 0.77 -4.97 8.04
C MET A 31 2.22 -5.47 7.97
N ALA A 32 2.91 -5.60 9.10
CA ALA A 32 4.26 -6.16 9.12
C ALA A 32 4.31 -7.59 8.57
N LYS A 33 3.35 -8.44 8.94
CA LYS A 33 3.22 -9.81 8.40
C LYS A 33 2.93 -9.81 6.90
N VAL A 34 2.04 -8.93 6.43
CA VAL A 34 1.71 -8.79 5.00
C VAL A 34 2.94 -8.36 4.21
N MET A 35 3.62 -7.31 4.65
CA MET A 35 4.84 -6.81 3.99
C MET A 35 5.95 -7.86 3.95
N SER A 36 6.17 -8.57 5.05
CA SER A 36 7.16 -9.66 5.10
C SER A 36 6.81 -10.82 4.18
N LYS A 37 5.54 -11.23 4.15
CA LYS A 37 5.09 -12.36 3.34
C LYS A 37 5.10 -12.05 1.84
N ILE A 38 4.68 -10.85 1.46
CA ILE A 38 4.61 -10.43 0.05
C ILE A 38 5.99 -10.02 -0.44
N GLY A 39 6.72 -9.21 0.35
CA GLY A 39 8.00 -8.64 -0.06
C GLY A 39 9.13 -9.66 -0.23
N GLY A 40 9.04 -10.83 0.43
CA GLY A 40 10.14 -11.80 0.38
C GLY A 40 11.50 -11.25 0.81
N GLY A 41 11.55 -10.07 1.44
CA GLY A 41 12.74 -9.33 1.79
C GLY A 41 13.09 -8.20 0.81
N GLU A 42 12.45 -8.12 -0.34
CA GLU A 42 12.64 -7.04 -1.31
C GLU A 42 11.82 -5.79 -0.93
N VAL A 43 12.40 -4.62 -1.13
CA VAL A 43 11.76 -3.31 -0.91
C VAL A 43 12.04 -2.40 -2.10
N ASN A 44 11.14 -1.44 -2.32
CA ASN A 44 11.26 -0.44 -3.38
C ASN A 44 11.38 -1.05 -4.80
N VAL A 45 10.73 -2.20 -5.00
CA VAL A 45 10.60 -2.88 -6.29
C VAL A 45 9.17 -3.38 -6.39
N PHE A 46 8.56 -3.31 -7.59
CA PHE A 46 7.26 -3.91 -7.81
C PHE A 46 7.35 -5.43 -7.90
N MET A 47 6.40 -6.07 -7.27
CA MET A 47 6.10 -7.49 -7.39
C MET A 47 4.75 -7.64 -8.09
N GLU A 48 4.70 -8.50 -9.07
CA GLU A 48 3.50 -8.84 -9.84
C GLU A 48 3.06 -10.26 -9.49
N PRO A 49 2.18 -10.43 -8.50
CA PRO A 49 1.62 -11.74 -8.19
C PRO A 49 0.94 -12.37 -9.41
N GLU A 50 0.91 -13.69 -9.45
CA GLU A 50 0.13 -14.42 -10.44
C GLU A 50 -1.34 -14.01 -10.41
N ARG A 51 -2.04 -14.28 -11.50
CA ARG A 51 -3.49 -14.02 -11.59
C ARG A 51 -4.22 -14.68 -10.42
N VAL A 52 -5.06 -13.91 -9.77
CA VAL A 52 -5.90 -14.38 -8.67
C VAL A 52 -6.95 -15.35 -9.21
N THR A 53 -7.15 -16.44 -8.48
CA THR A 53 -8.20 -17.44 -8.74
C THR A 53 -9.14 -17.55 -7.54
N ALA A 54 -10.26 -18.25 -7.70
CA ALA A 54 -11.16 -18.55 -6.60
C ALA A 54 -10.51 -19.30 -5.42
N ALA A 55 -9.36 -19.97 -5.65
CA ALA A 55 -8.58 -20.66 -4.63
C ALA A 55 -7.57 -19.76 -3.92
N SER A 56 -7.31 -18.55 -4.40
CA SER A 56 -6.32 -17.64 -3.82
C SER A 56 -6.74 -17.16 -2.44
N ARG A 57 -5.88 -17.39 -1.43
CA ARG A 57 -6.14 -17.07 0.00
C ARG A 57 -4.95 -16.40 0.69
N TRP A 58 -4.01 -15.87 -0.08
CA TRP A 58 -2.76 -15.31 0.46
C TRP A 58 -2.93 -13.92 1.11
N VAL A 59 -3.94 -13.18 0.68
CA VAL A 59 -4.47 -11.97 1.34
C VAL A 59 -6.00 -12.11 1.38
N VAL A 60 -6.68 -11.36 2.22
CA VAL A 60 -8.12 -11.47 2.43
C VAL A 60 -8.89 -11.28 1.11
N ARG A 61 -9.26 -12.40 0.49
CA ARG A 61 -10.11 -12.51 -0.70
C ARG A 61 -9.78 -11.50 -1.83
N PRO A 62 -8.63 -11.61 -2.48
CA PRO A 62 -8.36 -10.79 -3.65
C PRO A 62 -9.37 -11.11 -4.77
N SER A 63 -9.76 -10.08 -5.55
CA SER A 63 -10.70 -10.26 -6.66
C SER A 63 -10.03 -10.92 -7.86
N PRO A 64 -10.65 -11.96 -8.47
CA PRO A 64 -10.14 -12.56 -9.69
C PRO A 64 -10.24 -11.66 -10.94
N ASP A 65 -11.05 -10.60 -10.86
CA ASP A 65 -11.24 -9.62 -11.93
C ASP A 65 -10.18 -8.50 -11.90
N LEU A 66 -9.24 -8.58 -10.96
CA LEU A 66 -8.20 -7.57 -10.79
C LEU A 66 -6.79 -8.18 -10.91
N ALA A 67 -5.94 -7.51 -11.66
CA ALA A 67 -4.49 -7.71 -11.63
C ALA A 67 -3.87 -6.76 -10.60
N TYR A 68 -3.00 -7.30 -9.77
CA TYR A 68 -2.34 -6.58 -8.68
C TYR A 68 -0.86 -6.39 -8.97
N SER A 69 -0.33 -5.20 -8.66
CA SER A 69 1.12 -4.98 -8.50
C SER A 69 1.34 -4.35 -7.12
N ILE A 70 2.35 -4.80 -6.40
CA ILE A 70 2.60 -4.40 -5.01
C ILE A 70 4.06 -3.99 -4.89
N CYS A 71 4.32 -2.82 -4.28
CA CYS A 71 5.67 -2.43 -3.89
C CYS A 71 5.70 -2.17 -2.38
N ILE A 72 6.60 -2.83 -1.68
CA ILE A 72 6.88 -2.54 -0.27
C ILE A 72 7.79 -1.32 -0.21
N LEU A 73 7.29 -0.25 0.43
CA LEU A 73 8.05 0.98 0.60
C LEU A 73 8.97 0.91 1.81
N ASP A 74 10.23 1.28 1.60
CA ASP A 74 11.18 1.64 2.65
C ASP A 74 11.80 2.99 2.31
N LEU A 75 11.38 4.02 3.06
CA LEU A 75 11.78 5.42 2.87
C LEU A 75 13.01 5.81 3.70
N SER A 76 13.68 4.85 4.36
CA SER A 76 14.83 5.12 5.24
C SER A 76 16.03 5.73 4.51
N LYS A 77 16.12 5.54 3.20
CA LYS A 77 17.20 6.08 2.35
C LYS A 77 16.77 7.30 1.52
N GLY A 78 15.56 7.80 1.71
CA GLY A 78 15.03 8.95 0.99
C GLY A 78 13.72 8.69 0.24
N PRO A 79 13.29 9.64 -0.59
CA PRO A 79 12.05 9.55 -1.34
C PRO A 79 12.07 8.41 -2.36
N ILE A 80 10.89 7.81 -2.59
CA ILE A 80 10.69 6.76 -3.58
C ILE A 80 9.77 7.29 -4.68
N ARG A 81 10.19 7.13 -5.94
CA ARG A 81 9.37 7.43 -7.11
C ARG A 81 8.62 6.18 -7.55
N VAL A 82 7.32 6.33 -7.68
CA VAL A 82 6.40 5.29 -8.15
C VAL A 82 5.81 5.74 -9.47
N ARG A 83 6.07 5.03 -10.55
CA ARG A 83 5.50 5.30 -11.85
C ARG A 83 4.68 4.13 -12.33
N VAL A 84 3.42 4.38 -12.67
CA VAL A 84 2.45 3.34 -12.99
C VAL A 84 1.79 3.68 -14.32
N PRO A 85 2.08 2.92 -15.40
CA PRO A 85 1.36 3.05 -16.66
C PRO A 85 -0.14 2.79 -16.43
N LEU A 86 -0.97 3.64 -17.03
CA LEU A 86 -2.42 3.49 -16.97
C LEU A 86 -2.91 2.48 -17.99
N THR A 87 -4.00 1.80 -17.64
CA THR A 87 -4.71 0.86 -18.52
C THR A 87 -6.20 1.12 -18.46
N GLU A 88 -6.85 0.97 -19.61
CA GLU A 88 -8.30 0.84 -19.65
C GLU A 88 -8.71 -0.58 -19.21
N PRO A 89 -9.94 -0.78 -18.69
CA PRO A 89 -10.93 0.25 -18.36
C PRO A 89 -10.64 0.98 -17.04
N TYR A 90 -9.72 0.49 -16.21
CA TYR A 90 -9.45 1.08 -14.90
C TYR A 90 -8.10 0.70 -14.32
N THR A 91 -7.39 1.69 -13.83
CA THR A 91 -6.19 1.54 -12.99
C THR A 91 -6.32 2.40 -11.74
N SER A 92 -5.97 1.89 -10.58
CA SER A 92 -5.85 2.69 -9.35
C SER A 92 -4.56 2.39 -8.62
N VAL A 93 -4.01 3.41 -7.99
CA VAL A 93 -2.84 3.35 -7.12
C VAL A 93 -3.26 3.82 -5.74
N ALA A 94 -3.00 3.00 -4.73
CA ALA A 94 -3.29 3.32 -3.33
C ALA A 94 -2.04 3.14 -2.48
N LEU A 95 -1.78 4.08 -1.57
CA LEU A 95 -0.67 4.04 -0.64
C LEU A 95 -1.19 3.74 0.77
N TYR A 96 -0.55 2.79 1.43
CA TYR A 96 -0.89 2.35 2.78
C TYR A 96 0.29 2.49 3.72
N SER A 97 0.04 2.99 4.92
CA SER A 97 1.03 3.08 5.98
C SER A 97 1.33 1.73 6.63
N SER A 98 2.38 1.67 7.43
CA SER A 98 2.66 0.50 8.29
C SER A 98 1.60 0.24 9.38
N ALA A 99 0.64 1.15 9.56
CA ALA A 99 -0.50 1.01 10.46
C ALA A 99 -1.82 0.68 9.74
N THR A 100 -1.75 0.30 8.45
CA THR A 100 -2.88 -0.02 7.55
C THR A 100 -3.68 1.18 7.04
N ASP A 101 -3.35 2.40 7.42
CA ASP A 101 -4.07 3.59 6.95
C ASP A 101 -3.85 3.78 5.46
N ASN A 102 -4.93 3.95 4.70
CA ASN A 102 -4.87 4.43 3.34
C ASN A 102 -4.76 5.97 3.38
N TYR A 103 -3.58 6.50 3.03
CA TYR A 103 -3.33 7.94 3.10
C TYR A 103 -3.30 8.64 1.73
N PHE A 104 -3.33 7.85 0.66
CA PHE A 104 -3.41 8.37 -0.72
C PHE A 104 -4.05 7.36 -1.64
N VAL A 105 -4.90 7.84 -2.55
CA VAL A 105 -5.44 7.06 -3.66
C VAL A 105 -5.60 7.95 -4.88
N GLU A 106 -5.19 7.46 -6.03
CA GLU A 106 -5.45 8.11 -7.34
C GLU A 106 -5.86 7.05 -8.34
N ASN A 107 -6.77 7.39 -9.25
CA ASN A 107 -7.24 6.50 -10.30
C ASN A 107 -6.99 7.10 -11.69
N GLY A 108 -6.90 6.23 -12.69
CA GLY A 108 -6.56 6.62 -14.05
C GLY A 108 -7.60 7.51 -14.75
N ARG A 109 -8.84 7.58 -14.25
CA ARG A 109 -9.90 8.41 -14.85
C ARG A 109 -9.67 9.91 -14.63
N GLU A 110 -8.94 10.27 -13.59
CA GLU A 110 -8.62 11.65 -13.23
C GLU A 110 -7.23 12.07 -13.75
N ALA A 111 -6.48 11.12 -14.32
CA ALA A 111 -5.11 11.38 -14.76
C ALA A 111 -5.11 12.09 -16.12
N VAL A 112 -4.32 13.14 -16.22
CA VAL A 112 -4.08 13.89 -17.46
C VAL A 112 -2.97 13.26 -18.31
N SER A 113 -2.21 12.34 -17.73
CA SER A 113 -1.03 11.68 -18.29
C SER A 113 -1.30 10.19 -18.55
N PRO A 114 -0.63 9.53 -19.51
CA PRO A 114 -0.74 8.09 -19.74
C PRO A 114 -0.15 7.24 -18.60
N ALA A 115 0.47 7.87 -17.61
CA ALA A 115 0.99 7.20 -16.41
C ALA A 115 0.77 8.08 -15.18
N LEU A 116 0.49 7.45 -14.03
CA LEU A 116 0.57 8.09 -12.73
C LEU A 116 2.04 8.14 -12.29
N ASP A 117 2.48 9.31 -11.86
CA ASP A 117 3.84 9.55 -11.38
C ASP A 117 3.76 10.16 -9.98
N ILE A 118 4.19 9.40 -8.99
CA ILE A 118 4.02 9.71 -7.57
C ILE A 118 5.40 9.69 -6.91
N LEU A 119 5.74 10.76 -6.21
CA LEU A 119 6.94 10.84 -5.38
C LEU A 119 6.53 10.76 -3.92
N VAL A 120 6.87 9.65 -3.28
CA VAL A 120 6.58 9.40 -1.87
C VAL A 120 7.75 9.86 -1.03
N ALA A 121 7.54 10.90 -0.24
CA ALA A 121 8.55 11.45 0.66
C ALA A 121 8.46 10.85 2.08
N PRO A 122 9.59 10.70 2.79
CA PRO A 122 9.57 10.34 4.21
C PRO A 122 8.80 11.36 5.06
N PRO A 123 8.26 10.95 6.22
CA PRO A 123 7.59 11.87 7.14
C PRO A 123 8.52 12.99 7.60
N GLY A 124 8.04 14.24 7.53
CA GLY A 124 8.78 15.43 7.95
C GLY A 124 10.02 15.77 7.10
N ALA A 125 10.23 15.10 5.97
CA ALA A 125 11.36 15.39 5.09
C ALA A 125 11.14 16.72 4.33
N PRO A 126 12.21 17.48 4.06
CA PRO A 126 12.10 18.65 3.20
C PRO A 126 11.63 18.23 1.80
N LYS A 127 10.90 19.13 1.15
CA LYS A 127 10.45 18.88 -0.23
C LYS A 127 11.66 18.63 -1.13
N PRO A 128 11.72 17.50 -1.86
CA PRO A 128 12.82 17.21 -2.76
C PRO A 128 12.98 18.32 -3.81
N ALA A 129 14.22 18.63 -4.14
CA ALA A 129 14.53 19.50 -5.28
C ALA A 129 14.26 18.74 -6.60
N ASN A 130 14.02 19.48 -7.69
CA ASN A 130 13.90 18.93 -9.04
C ASN A 130 12.80 17.87 -9.22
N VAL A 131 11.67 18.02 -8.50
CA VAL A 131 10.50 17.14 -8.73
C VAL A 131 9.99 17.37 -10.15
N PRO A 132 9.89 16.33 -11.00
CA PRO A 132 9.41 16.48 -12.36
C PRO A 132 8.00 17.07 -12.43
N GLU A 133 7.72 17.84 -13.46
CA GLU A 133 6.39 18.39 -13.68
C GLU A 133 5.37 17.25 -13.86
N GLY A 134 4.18 17.43 -13.29
CA GLY A 134 3.13 16.41 -13.31
C GLY A 134 3.28 15.29 -12.25
N THR A 135 4.38 15.28 -11.49
CA THR A 135 4.57 14.30 -10.40
C THR A 135 3.76 14.72 -9.15
N ARG A 136 2.98 13.79 -8.62
CA ARG A 136 2.26 13.96 -7.34
C ARG A 136 3.23 13.75 -6.17
N LEU A 137 3.50 14.80 -5.40
CA LEU A 137 4.28 14.69 -4.18
C LEU A 137 3.36 14.29 -3.02
N VAL A 138 3.67 13.19 -2.37
CA VAL A 138 2.90 12.64 -1.25
C VAL A 138 3.83 12.39 -0.07
N GLU A 139 3.53 12.97 1.09
CA GLU A 139 4.25 12.69 2.32
C GLU A 139 3.67 11.44 2.98
N ALA A 140 4.54 10.47 3.28
CA ALA A 140 4.12 9.26 3.98
C ALA A 140 4.00 9.51 5.49
N PRO A 141 3.00 8.92 6.18
CA PRO A 141 2.86 9.05 7.63
C PRO A 141 3.84 8.15 8.41
N ALA A 142 4.59 7.27 7.73
CA ALA A 142 5.56 6.36 8.33
C ALA A 142 6.68 6.02 7.34
N MET A 143 7.84 5.59 7.88
CA MET A 143 9.00 5.20 7.05
C MET A 143 8.78 3.95 6.22
N LYS A 144 7.81 3.11 6.59
CA LYS A 144 7.45 1.89 5.87
C LYS A 144 5.97 1.87 5.51
N GLY A 145 5.67 1.26 4.38
CA GLY A 145 4.32 1.13 3.88
C GLY A 145 4.28 0.25 2.64
N LEU A 146 3.20 0.34 1.90
CA LEU A 146 3.11 -0.32 0.60
C LEU A 146 2.32 0.50 -0.42
N VAL A 147 2.68 0.30 -1.68
CA VAL A 147 1.91 0.73 -2.85
C VAL A 147 1.10 -0.48 -3.32
N LEU A 148 -0.18 -0.29 -3.52
CA LEU A 148 -1.07 -1.27 -4.13
C LEU A 148 -1.63 -0.70 -5.43
N VAL A 149 -1.28 -1.33 -6.54
CA VAL A 149 -1.86 -1.03 -7.85
C VAL A 149 -2.90 -2.08 -8.19
N ARG A 150 -4.06 -1.64 -8.65
CA ARG A 150 -5.16 -2.51 -9.09
C ARG A 150 -5.56 -2.12 -10.50
N ARG A 151 -5.68 -3.12 -11.37
CA ARG A 151 -6.12 -2.96 -12.76
C ARG A 151 -7.24 -3.94 -13.05
N VAL A 152 -8.29 -3.51 -13.73
CA VAL A 152 -9.38 -4.38 -14.13
C VAL A 152 -8.91 -5.29 -15.29
N ILE A 153 -9.24 -6.57 -15.18
CA ILE A 153 -9.07 -7.56 -16.24
C ILE A 153 -10.40 -7.66 -16.99
N GLU A 154 -10.46 -7.16 -18.22
CA GLU A 154 -11.70 -7.19 -19.02
C GLU A 154 -12.10 -8.61 -19.40
N ASN A 155 -11.13 -9.41 -19.81
CA ASN A 155 -11.32 -10.81 -20.19
C ASN A 155 -9.98 -11.54 -20.21
N ASP A 156 -10.01 -12.85 -20.38
CA ASP A 156 -8.81 -13.71 -20.34
C ASP A 156 -7.82 -13.38 -21.47
N ALA A 157 -8.29 -13.02 -22.64
CA ALA A 157 -7.44 -12.68 -23.78
C ALA A 157 -6.67 -11.37 -23.56
N ALA A 158 -7.26 -10.41 -22.83
CA ALA A 158 -6.63 -9.13 -22.53
C ALA A 158 -5.55 -9.26 -21.42
N PHE A 159 -5.59 -10.31 -20.61
CA PHE A 159 -4.70 -10.45 -19.45
C PHE A 159 -3.21 -10.47 -19.85
N GLU A 160 -2.84 -11.11 -20.95
CA GLU A 160 -1.44 -11.20 -21.36
C GLU A 160 -0.86 -9.82 -21.71
N ALA A 161 -1.61 -9.00 -22.43
CA ALA A 161 -1.20 -7.64 -22.76
C ALA A 161 -1.12 -6.76 -21.49
N LEU A 162 -2.11 -6.90 -20.60
CA LEU A 162 -2.16 -6.24 -19.31
C LEU A 162 -0.96 -6.63 -18.43
N ASP A 163 -0.59 -7.93 -18.40
CA ASP A 163 0.55 -8.42 -17.63
C ASP A 163 1.89 -7.85 -18.14
N LYS A 164 2.07 -7.74 -19.44
CA LYS A 164 3.24 -7.07 -20.04
C LYS A 164 3.32 -5.59 -19.66
N LEU A 165 2.18 -4.91 -19.67
CA LEU A 165 2.13 -3.48 -19.34
C LEU A 165 2.32 -3.21 -17.84
N ARG A 166 1.73 -4.01 -16.95
CA ARG A 166 1.91 -3.84 -15.50
C ARG A 166 3.35 -3.99 -15.05
N ARG A 167 4.14 -4.84 -15.73
CA ARG A 167 5.58 -5.03 -15.48
C ARG A 167 6.46 -3.84 -15.90
N GLN A 168 5.89 -2.84 -16.57
CA GLN A 168 6.57 -1.57 -16.87
C GLN A 168 6.44 -0.55 -15.73
N ALA A 169 5.66 -0.87 -14.70
CA ALA A 169 5.60 -0.05 -13.49
C ALA A 169 6.97 -0.05 -12.77
N SER A 170 7.34 1.09 -12.24
CA SER A 170 8.58 1.23 -11.48
C SER A 170 8.34 1.79 -10.09
N CYS A 171 9.08 1.26 -9.12
CA CYS A 171 9.11 1.69 -7.73
C CYS A 171 10.59 1.70 -7.34
N ALA A 172 11.20 2.90 -7.26
CA ALA A 172 12.64 3.02 -7.11
C ALA A 172 13.03 4.29 -6.32
N PRO A 173 14.22 4.31 -5.70
CA PRO A 173 14.74 5.51 -5.05
C PRO A 173 14.79 6.69 -6.03
N PHE A 174 14.31 7.85 -5.57
CA PHE A 174 14.38 9.09 -6.34
C PHE A 174 15.79 9.68 -6.20
N GLN A 175 16.46 9.88 -7.32
CA GLN A 175 17.73 10.57 -7.38
C GLN A 175 17.47 12.04 -7.75
N SER A 176 17.77 12.95 -6.85
CA SER A 176 17.67 14.41 -7.03
C SER A 176 18.82 14.96 -7.85
#